data_01b59b818b5ede0db804c8be6fd0b02c
#
_entry.id   01b59b818b5ede0db804c8be6fd0b02c
#
_cell.length_a   1.000
_cell.length_b   1.000
_cell.length_c   1.000
_cell.angle_alpha   90.00
_cell.angle_beta   90.00
_cell.angle_gamma   90.00
#
_symmetry.space_group_name_H-M   'P 1'
#
loop_
_entity.id
_entity.type
_entity.pdbx_description
1 polymer ?
#
loop_
_entity_poly.entity_id
_entity_poly.type
_entity_poly.pdbx_seq_one_letter_code
_entity_poly.pdbx_strand_id
1 'polypeptide(L)' 'MKEAVVIDANEVREILAEKFQVPLENVIKSQYSYTVILAKKDESEVV' A
#
# COMPACT_ATOMS: atom_id res chain seq x y z
N MET A 1 -12.35 1.34 29.64
CA MET A 1 -11.28 2.12 29.11
C MET A 1 -11.02 1.74 27.68
N LYS A 2 -10.68 2.69 26.85
CA LYS A 2 -10.48 2.40 25.45
C LYS A 2 -9.04 2.52 25.07
N GLU A 3 -8.63 1.74 24.11
CA GLU A 3 -7.30 1.83 23.60
C GLU A 3 -7.34 2.41 22.21
N ALA A 4 -6.33 3.12 21.85
CA ALA A 4 -6.24 3.70 20.52
C ALA A 4 -4.87 3.44 19.95
N VAL A 5 -4.84 3.19 18.66
CA VAL A 5 -3.58 2.98 17.97
C VAL A 5 -3.46 4.04 16.89
N VAL A 6 -2.35 4.73 16.89
CA VAL A 6 -2.12 5.77 15.90
C VAL A 6 -1.22 5.18 14.82
N ILE A 7 -1.69 5.18 13.59
CA ILE A 7 -0.94 4.64 12.49
C ILE A 7 -0.69 5.77 11.50
N ASP A 8 0.56 6.04 11.21
CA ASP A 8 0.82 7.14 10.30
C ASP A 8 0.72 6.67 8.87
N ALA A 9 0.79 7.61 7.94
CA ALA A 9 0.56 7.29 6.54
C ALA A 9 1.59 6.35 5.99
N ASN A 10 2.83 6.47 6.42
CA ASN A 10 3.85 5.58 5.91
C ASN A 10 3.58 4.15 6.33
N GLU A 11 3.12 3.97 7.53
CA GLU A 11 2.85 2.63 7.99
C GLU A 11 1.68 2.04 7.24
N VAL A 12 0.67 2.83 6.94
CA VAL A 12 -0.45 2.33 6.18
C VAL A 12 0.01 1.90 4.80
N ARG A 13 0.89 2.66 4.18
CA ARG A 13 1.39 2.28 2.87
C ARG A 13 2.12 0.94 2.94
N GLU A 14 2.89 0.73 3.97
CA GLU A 14 3.62 -0.52 4.08
C GLU A 14 2.66 -1.69 4.29
N ILE A 15 1.65 -1.50 5.09
CA ILE A 15 0.69 -2.54 5.31
C ILE A 15 -0.03 -2.90 4.01
N LEU A 16 -0.42 -1.89 3.25
CA LEU A 16 -1.11 -2.15 2.01
C LEU A 16 -0.21 -2.82 0.99
N ALA A 17 1.04 -2.39 0.93
CA ALA A 17 1.97 -3.02 0.00
C ALA A 17 2.15 -4.49 0.33
N GLU A 18 2.23 -4.79 1.60
CA GLU A 18 2.42 -6.16 1.98
C GLU A 18 1.15 -6.96 1.73
N LYS A 19 0.00 -6.38 2.03
CA LYS A 19 -1.23 -7.10 1.85
C LYS A 19 -1.46 -7.45 0.40
N PHE A 20 -1.14 -6.59 -0.52
CA PHE A 20 -1.35 -6.85 -1.93
C PHE A 20 -0.09 -7.35 -2.61
N GLN A 21 1.00 -7.49 -1.88
CA GLN A 21 2.25 -8.02 -2.41
C GLN A 21 2.74 -7.23 -3.59
N VAL A 22 2.76 -5.92 -3.44
CA VAL A 22 3.28 -5.03 -4.48
C VAL A 22 4.36 -4.17 -3.85
N PRO A 23 5.20 -3.54 -4.66
CA PRO A 23 6.21 -2.64 -4.12
C PRO A 23 5.57 -1.44 -3.46
N LEU A 24 6.27 -0.85 -2.54
CA LEU A 24 5.73 0.29 -1.83
C LEU A 24 5.42 1.42 -2.78
N GLU A 25 6.18 1.56 -3.84
CA GLU A 25 5.93 2.63 -4.78
C GLU A 25 4.60 2.46 -5.49
N ASN A 26 4.00 1.27 -5.44
CA ASN A 26 2.70 1.08 -6.05
C ASN A 26 1.55 1.52 -5.15
N VAL A 27 1.84 1.96 -3.95
CA VAL A 27 0.80 2.43 -3.06
C VAL A 27 0.87 3.94 -3.02
N ILE A 28 -0.15 4.60 -3.53
CA ILE A 28 -0.16 6.04 -3.66
C ILE A 28 -1.17 6.61 -2.69
N LYS A 29 -0.73 7.56 -1.88
CA LYS A 29 -1.61 8.17 -0.93
C LYS A 29 -2.25 9.39 -1.54
N SER A 30 -3.56 9.48 -1.48
CA SER A 30 -4.27 10.66 -1.90
C SER A 30 -4.79 11.37 -0.67
N GLN A 31 -5.55 12.43 -0.90
CA GLN A 31 -6.00 13.22 0.24
C GLN A 31 -6.97 12.45 1.10
N TYR A 32 -7.81 11.64 0.50
CA TYR A 32 -8.80 10.92 1.27
C TYR A 32 -8.72 9.42 1.10
N SER A 33 -7.77 8.91 0.36
CA SER A 33 -7.77 7.49 0.09
C SER A 33 -6.38 7.02 -0.28
N TYR A 34 -6.24 5.72 -0.47
CA TYR A 34 -5.00 5.14 -0.95
C TYR A 34 -5.31 4.35 -2.20
N THR A 35 -4.44 4.44 -3.17
CA THR A 35 -4.59 3.70 -4.42
C THR A 35 -3.48 2.68 -4.49
N VAL A 36 -3.83 1.44 -4.74
CA VAL A 36 -2.84 0.38 -4.85
C VAL A 36 -2.85 -0.12 -6.28
N ILE A 37 -1.72 0.01 -6.94
CA ILE A 37 -1.58 -0.46 -8.31
C ILE A 37 -1.15 -1.91 -8.23
N LEU A 38 -1.99 -2.79 -8.73
CA LEU A 38 -1.75 -4.20 -8.54
C LEU A 38 -0.80 -4.80 -9.54
N ALA A 39 -0.31 -4.03 -10.48
CA ALA A 39 0.60 -4.56 -11.48
C ALA A 39 1.93 -4.84 -10.85
N LYS A 40 2.43 -6.05 -10.98
CA LYS A 40 3.71 -6.39 -10.45
C LYS A 40 4.75 -6.19 -11.48
N LYS A 41 5.94 -5.83 -11.02
CA LYS A 41 6.93 -5.50 -11.96
C LYS A 41 7.32 -6.63 -12.78
N ASP A 42 7.54 -7.77 -12.23
CA ASP A 42 8.03 -8.80 -13.02
C ASP A 42 7.02 -9.46 -13.81
N GLU A 43 5.78 -9.25 -13.63
CA GLU A 43 4.86 -9.87 -14.46
C GLU A 43 4.66 -9.19 -15.70
N SER A 44 5.00 -7.98 -15.78
CA SER A 44 4.67 -7.22 -16.92
C SER A 44 5.34 -7.74 -18.11
N GLU A 45 6.44 -8.38 -18.00
CA GLU A 45 7.06 -8.74 -19.15
C GLU A 45 6.69 -10.02 -19.64
N VAL A 46 5.92 -10.68 -19.03
CA VAL A 46 5.58 -11.91 -19.48
C VAL A 46 4.96 -11.89 -20.75
N VAL A 47 4.52 -11.06 -21.29
CA VAL A 47 3.94 -11.17 -22.52
C VAL A 47 4.62 -11.47 -23.54
#